data_0d5f9495bf77ec69d5d421c426adc203
#
_entry.id   0d5f9495bf77ec69d5d421c426adc203
#
_cell.length_a   1.000
_cell.length_b   1.000
_cell.length_c   1.000
_cell.angle_alpha   90.00
_cell.angle_beta   90.00
_cell.angle_gamma   90.00
#
_symmetry.space_group_name_H-M   'P 1'
#
loop_
_entity.id
_entity.type
_entity.pdbx_description
1 polymer ?
#
loop_
_entity_poly.entity_id
_entity_poly.type
_entity_poly.pdbx_seq_one_letter_code
_entity_poly.pdbx_strand_id
1 'polypeptide(L)'
;MKRFSGHREKWGDFVDVKVNAAEVLSREIKKKPRGRVWISGVCDPYQPLEEAYRLTRRCLEVLVTQGWEFVIQTKSPLALRDLDVLKGYPYGEVCYSIATADEEIRKIFEPQAPAIKERIAALDRWHEAGIKTAVMIAPLLPSAENLVEKLLGKVDYVLIDRMNYRYADSIYRKYGLTWAKREEFFFATARKIREGFLRHEVPCDILF
;
A
#
# COMPACT_ATOMS: atom_id res chain seq x y z
N MET A 1 -19.51 0.02 3.35
CA MET A 1 -19.63 -0.18 1.90
C MET A 1 -20.79 -1.06 1.47
N LYS A 2 -21.12 -2.19 2.10
CA LYS A 2 -22.35 -2.96 1.79
C LYS A 2 -23.62 -2.10 1.68
N ARG A 3 -23.69 -1.02 2.45
CA ARG A 3 -24.82 -0.07 2.47
C ARG A 3 -25.05 0.68 1.14
N PHE A 4 -24.04 0.70 0.26
CA PHE A 4 -24.08 1.42 -1.02
C PHE A 4 -24.01 0.52 -2.25
N SER A 5 -23.68 -0.77 -2.09
CA SER A 5 -23.50 -1.70 -3.20
C SER A 5 -24.69 -2.63 -3.43
N GLY A 6 -25.63 -2.73 -2.46
CA GLY A 6 -26.76 -3.65 -2.52
C GLY A 6 -26.39 -5.13 -2.35
N HIS A 7 -25.12 -5.46 -2.15
CA HIS A 7 -24.63 -6.83 -2.01
C HIS A 7 -25.11 -7.49 -0.72
N ARG A 8 -25.50 -8.77 -0.81
CA ARG A 8 -25.86 -9.64 0.31
C ARG A 8 -24.72 -10.55 0.75
N GLU A 9 -23.73 -10.75 -0.12
CA GLU A 9 -22.54 -11.57 0.07
C GLU A 9 -21.66 -11.04 1.21
N LYS A 10 -20.77 -11.86 1.73
CA LYS A 10 -19.80 -11.42 2.74
C LYS A 10 -18.80 -10.45 2.12
N TRP A 11 -18.23 -9.57 2.93
CA TRP A 11 -17.14 -8.72 2.52
C TRP A 11 -15.94 -9.56 2.09
N GLY A 12 -15.46 -9.33 0.86
CA GLY A 12 -14.39 -10.10 0.24
C GLY A 12 -14.85 -11.16 -0.76
N ASP A 13 -16.15 -11.49 -0.78
CA ASP A 13 -16.72 -12.50 -1.68
C ASP A 13 -17.26 -11.89 -2.99
N PHE A 14 -17.16 -10.57 -3.16
CA PHE A 14 -17.61 -9.86 -4.36
C PHE A 14 -16.68 -8.69 -4.69
N VAL A 15 -16.69 -8.29 -5.95
CA VAL A 15 -15.98 -7.12 -6.47
C VAL A 15 -16.87 -6.36 -7.44
N ASP A 16 -17.08 -5.07 -7.16
CA ASP A 16 -17.74 -4.15 -8.10
C ASP A 16 -16.70 -3.45 -8.97
N VAL A 17 -16.78 -3.67 -10.27
CA VAL A 17 -15.85 -3.07 -11.23
C VAL A 17 -16.44 -1.75 -11.76
N LYS A 18 -15.80 -0.63 -11.44
CA LYS A 18 -16.20 0.71 -11.90
C LYS A 18 -15.67 0.98 -13.31
N VAL A 19 -16.26 0.33 -14.30
CA VAL A 19 -15.78 0.30 -15.69
C VAL A 19 -15.59 1.68 -16.34
N ASN A 20 -16.30 2.71 -15.86
CA ASN A 20 -16.24 4.10 -16.34
C ASN A 20 -15.37 5.01 -15.44
N ALA A 21 -14.53 4.44 -14.56
CA ALA A 21 -13.76 5.22 -13.59
C ALA A 21 -12.87 6.28 -14.26
N ALA A 22 -12.16 5.93 -15.32
CA ALA A 22 -11.27 6.84 -16.03
C ALA A 22 -12.02 8.01 -16.72
N GLU A 23 -13.19 7.73 -17.31
CA GLU A 23 -14.03 8.78 -17.93
C GLU A 23 -14.58 9.74 -16.88
N VAL A 24 -15.06 9.20 -15.74
CA VAL A 24 -15.54 10.03 -14.63
C VAL A 24 -14.40 10.88 -14.09
N LEU A 25 -13.22 10.27 -13.83
CA LEU A 25 -12.03 10.98 -13.37
C LEU A 25 -11.64 12.12 -14.31
N SER A 26 -11.58 11.86 -15.62
CA SER A 26 -11.21 12.86 -16.65
C SER A 26 -12.11 14.10 -16.63
N ARG A 27 -13.40 13.93 -16.33
CA ARG A 27 -14.35 15.03 -16.21
C ARG A 27 -14.26 15.77 -14.89
N GLU A 28 -14.18 15.02 -13.79
CA GLU A 28 -14.24 15.58 -12.43
C GLU A 28 -12.94 16.28 -12.04
N ILE A 29 -11.79 15.75 -12.48
CA ILE A 29 -10.47 16.28 -12.11
C ILE A 29 -10.26 17.72 -12.61
N LYS A 30 -10.88 18.09 -13.73
CA LYS A 30 -10.82 19.45 -14.31
C LYS A 30 -11.54 20.50 -13.44
N LYS A 31 -12.47 20.05 -12.58
CA LYS A 31 -13.27 20.90 -11.69
C LYS A 31 -12.68 21.03 -10.29
N LYS A 32 -11.61 20.29 -9.99
CA LYS A 32 -11.01 20.25 -8.65
C LYS A 32 -9.77 21.14 -8.58
N PRO A 33 -9.52 21.78 -7.44
CA PRO A 33 -8.24 22.42 -7.20
C PRO A 33 -7.13 21.37 -7.24
N ARG A 34 -5.92 21.77 -7.64
CA ARG A 34 -4.75 20.90 -7.63
C ARG A 34 -4.49 20.34 -6.24
N GLY A 35 -4.13 19.07 -6.18
CA GLY A 35 -3.84 18.37 -4.95
C GLY A 35 -3.18 17.03 -5.27
N ARG A 36 -2.85 16.26 -4.24
CA ARG A 36 -2.26 14.93 -4.34
C ARG A 36 -3.36 13.86 -4.27
N VAL A 37 -3.39 12.97 -5.24
CA VAL A 37 -4.35 11.87 -5.30
C VAL A 37 -3.73 10.62 -4.67
N TRP A 38 -4.38 10.08 -3.63
CA TRP A 38 -4.02 8.79 -3.08
C TRP A 38 -4.87 7.70 -3.72
N ILE A 39 -4.23 6.80 -4.48
CA ILE A 39 -4.90 5.71 -5.18
C ILE A 39 -4.92 4.50 -4.27
N SER A 40 -6.11 4.04 -3.89
CA SER A 40 -6.39 2.96 -2.94
C SER A 40 -6.51 3.39 -1.47
N GLY A 41 -7.67 3.90 -1.13
CA GLY A 41 -7.98 4.17 0.28
C GLY A 41 -8.65 2.99 1.02
N VAL A 42 -9.23 2.03 0.29
CA VAL A 42 -10.04 0.95 0.87
C VAL A 42 -9.74 -0.43 0.31
N CYS A 43 -9.49 -0.54 -0.99
CA CYS A 43 -9.16 -1.80 -1.65
C CYS A 43 -7.97 -1.62 -2.57
N ASP A 44 -7.19 -2.67 -2.77
CA ASP A 44 -6.00 -2.61 -3.62
C ASP A 44 -6.40 -2.27 -5.07
N PRO A 45 -5.73 -1.29 -5.72
CA PRO A 45 -6.02 -0.91 -7.10
C PRO A 45 -5.52 -1.95 -8.11
N TYR A 46 -4.68 -2.88 -7.69
CA TYR A 46 -4.15 -3.98 -8.50
C TYR A 46 -4.66 -5.34 -8.03
N GLN A 47 -5.98 -5.43 -7.75
CA GLN A 47 -6.64 -6.72 -7.57
C GLN A 47 -6.51 -7.56 -8.85
N PRO A 48 -6.67 -8.91 -8.80
CA PRO A 48 -6.52 -9.77 -9.98
C PRO A 48 -7.33 -9.33 -11.21
N LEU A 49 -8.52 -8.77 -11.00
CA LEU A 49 -9.35 -8.25 -12.10
C LEU A 49 -8.73 -7.07 -12.86
N GLU A 50 -7.79 -6.34 -12.24
CA GLU A 50 -7.08 -5.24 -12.89
C GLU A 50 -6.22 -5.71 -14.07
N GLU A 51 -5.80 -6.97 -14.08
CA GLU A 51 -5.10 -7.57 -15.22
C GLU A 51 -5.93 -7.49 -16.51
N ALA A 52 -7.23 -7.75 -16.40
CA ALA A 52 -8.16 -7.73 -17.53
C ALA A 52 -8.74 -6.33 -17.80
N TYR A 53 -9.21 -5.64 -16.75
CA TYR A 53 -9.93 -4.37 -16.90
C TYR A 53 -9.04 -3.15 -17.10
N ARG A 54 -7.81 -3.16 -16.62
CA ARG A 54 -6.81 -2.06 -16.72
C ARG A 54 -7.37 -0.69 -16.29
N LEU A 55 -8.24 -0.66 -15.29
CA LEU A 55 -8.87 0.58 -14.84
C LEU A 55 -7.90 1.49 -14.12
N THR A 56 -7.03 0.93 -13.28
CA THR A 56 -5.99 1.69 -12.61
C THR A 56 -5.06 2.32 -13.62
N ARG A 57 -4.56 1.57 -14.61
CA ARG A 57 -3.75 2.10 -15.70
C ARG A 57 -4.41 3.28 -16.41
N ARG A 58 -5.67 3.12 -16.83
CA ARG A 58 -6.43 4.20 -17.50
C ARG A 58 -6.60 5.45 -16.64
N CYS A 59 -6.78 5.27 -15.32
CA CYS A 59 -6.82 6.39 -14.38
C CYS A 59 -5.46 7.07 -14.23
N LEU A 60 -4.36 6.32 -14.19
CA LEU A 60 -3.01 6.85 -14.17
C LEU A 60 -2.69 7.67 -15.41
N GLU A 61 -3.05 7.19 -16.59
CA GLU A 61 -2.90 7.90 -17.87
C GLU A 61 -3.63 9.25 -17.84
N VAL A 62 -4.84 9.31 -17.25
CA VAL A 62 -5.56 10.57 -17.05
C VAL A 62 -4.82 11.50 -16.09
N LEU A 63 -4.32 11.00 -14.96
CA LEU A 63 -3.60 11.80 -13.97
C LEU A 63 -2.31 12.37 -14.54
N VAL A 64 -1.53 11.56 -15.25
CA VAL A 64 -0.29 11.97 -15.91
C VAL A 64 -0.58 13.03 -16.98
N THR A 65 -1.55 12.80 -17.86
CA THR A 65 -1.93 13.76 -18.92
C THR A 65 -2.40 15.10 -18.35
N GLN A 66 -3.06 15.10 -17.20
CA GLN A 66 -3.55 16.31 -16.54
C GLN A 66 -2.51 16.91 -15.55
N GLY A 67 -1.32 16.30 -15.40
CA GLY A 67 -0.23 16.80 -14.55
C GLY A 67 -0.57 16.76 -13.05
N TRP A 68 -1.24 15.73 -12.53
CA TRP A 68 -1.60 15.60 -11.13
C TRP A 68 -0.57 14.80 -10.33
N GLU A 69 -0.30 15.24 -9.10
CA GLU A 69 0.46 14.43 -8.15
C GLU A 69 -0.37 13.25 -7.68
N PHE A 70 0.25 12.09 -7.58
CA PHE A 70 -0.43 10.91 -7.04
C PHE A 70 0.52 9.90 -6.39
N VAL A 71 -0.06 9.10 -5.49
CA VAL A 71 0.57 7.94 -4.87
C VAL A 71 -0.26 6.71 -5.18
N ILE A 72 0.38 5.69 -5.72
CA ILE A 72 -0.19 4.35 -5.87
C ILE A 72 0.13 3.57 -4.60
N GLN A 73 -0.88 3.16 -3.82
CA GLN A 73 -0.66 2.25 -2.70
C GLN A 73 -1.15 0.86 -3.06
N THR A 74 -0.28 -0.14 -2.97
CA THR A 74 -0.61 -1.53 -3.35
C THR A 74 0.19 -2.56 -2.57
N LYS A 75 -0.28 -3.81 -2.59
CA LYS A 75 0.46 -5.02 -2.21
C LYS A 75 0.90 -5.82 -3.44
N SER A 76 0.42 -5.45 -4.63
CA SER A 76 0.50 -6.28 -5.82
C SER A 76 1.72 -5.96 -6.70
N PRO A 77 2.56 -6.95 -7.03
CA PRO A 77 3.60 -6.79 -8.04
C PRO A 77 3.06 -6.48 -9.46
N LEU A 78 1.77 -6.74 -9.71
CA LEU A 78 1.10 -6.40 -10.98
C LEU A 78 1.23 -4.90 -11.31
N ALA A 79 1.43 -4.05 -10.31
CA ALA A 79 1.65 -2.62 -10.53
C ALA A 79 2.83 -2.32 -11.47
N LEU A 80 3.86 -3.19 -11.52
CA LEU A 80 5.00 -3.04 -12.44
C LEU A 80 4.60 -3.01 -13.91
N ARG A 81 3.45 -3.56 -14.28
CA ARG A 81 2.91 -3.46 -15.64
C ARG A 81 2.80 -2.00 -16.11
N ASP A 82 2.55 -1.08 -15.18
CA ASP A 82 2.25 0.32 -15.48
C ASP A 82 3.48 1.23 -15.25
N LEU A 83 4.67 0.65 -15.12
CA LEU A 83 5.94 1.38 -14.95
C LEU A 83 6.18 2.34 -16.12
N ASP A 84 5.82 1.97 -17.34
CA ASP A 84 5.94 2.81 -18.53
C ASP A 84 5.12 4.10 -18.44
N VAL A 85 3.98 4.09 -17.72
CA VAL A 85 3.12 5.26 -17.51
C VAL A 85 3.78 6.28 -16.58
N LEU A 86 4.55 5.83 -15.58
CA LEU A 86 5.21 6.69 -14.61
C LEU A 86 6.61 7.08 -15.02
N LYS A 87 7.24 6.38 -15.96
CA LYS A 87 8.62 6.64 -16.37
C LYS A 87 8.77 8.07 -16.90
N GLY A 88 9.63 8.85 -16.24
CA GLY A 88 9.85 10.25 -16.55
C GLY A 88 8.77 11.21 -16.04
N TYR A 89 7.77 10.71 -15.29
CA TYR A 89 6.76 11.55 -14.67
C TYR A 89 7.15 11.90 -13.22
N PRO A 90 7.47 13.17 -12.89
CA PRO A 90 8.08 13.50 -11.59
C PRO A 90 7.10 13.58 -10.42
N TYR A 91 5.79 13.49 -10.68
CA TYR A 91 4.76 13.67 -9.67
C TYR A 91 4.02 12.36 -9.32
N GLY A 92 4.52 11.23 -9.82
CA GLY A 92 4.02 9.90 -9.49
C GLY A 92 4.88 9.20 -8.45
N GLU A 93 4.25 8.60 -7.44
CA GLU A 93 4.93 7.83 -6.40
C GLU A 93 4.27 6.46 -6.24
N VAL A 94 5.07 5.48 -5.81
CA VAL A 94 4.58 4.13 -5.52
C VAL A 94 4.88 3.75 -4.08
N CYS A 95 3.85 3.36 -3.35
CA CYS A 95 3.90 2.96 -1.96
C CYS A 95 3.47 1.50 -1.80
N TYR A 96 4.39 0.63 -1.40
CA TYR A 96 4.03 -0.76 -1.11
C TYR A 96 3.62 -0.93 0.35
N SER A 97 2.49 -1.62 0.57
CA SER A 97 2.08 -2.02 1.92
C SER A 97 2.80 -3.32 2.31
N ILE A 98 3.66 -3.26 3.35
CA ILE A 98 4.42 -4.40 3.87
C ILE A 98 4.39 -4.34 5.40
N ALA A 99 3.50 -5.12 6.00
CA ALA A 99 3.16 -5.04 7.43
C ALA A 99 4.16 -5.75 8.37
N THR A 100 4.98 -6.66 7.85
CA THR A 100 5.92 -7.50 8.59
C THR A 100 7.02 -8.00 7.66
N ALA A 101 8.15 -8.40 8.24
CA ALA A 101 9.23 -9.10 7.53
C ALA A 101 9.13 -10.63 7.63
N ASP A 102 8.14 -11.15 8.37
CA ASP A 102 7.92 -12.56 8.63
C ASP A 102 6.80 -13.11 7.76
N GLU A 103 7.12 -14.10 6.91
CA GLU A 103 6.17 -14.68 5.97
C GLU A 103 5.05 -15.48 6.65
N GLU A 104 5.31 -16.08 7.82
CA GLU A 104 4.29 -16.80 8.58
C GLU A 104 3.28 -15.81 9.22
N ILE A 105 3.78 -14.69 9.75
CA ILE A 105 2.91 -13.59 10.22
C ILE A 105 2.09 -13.01 9.05
N ARG A 106 2.71 -12.81 7.89
CA ARG A 106 2.00 -12.36 6.68
C ARG A 106 0.86 -13.33 6.32
N LYS A 107 1.11 -14.64 6.28
CA LYS A 107 0.09 -15.65 5.96
C LYS A 107 -1.08 -15.64 6.94
N ILE A 108 -0.82 -15.36 8.23
CA ILE A 108 -1.87 -15.26 9.26
C ILE A 108 -2.78 -14.05 9.02
N PHE A 109 -2.22 -12.87 8.72
CA PHE A 109 -2.97 -11.62 8.62
C PHE A 109 -3.40 -11.27 7.21
N GLU A 110 -2.63 -11.69 6.22
CA GLU A 110 -2.84 -11.37 4.80
C GLU A 110 -2.71 -12.65 3.93
N PRO A 111 -3.54 -13.69 4.14
CA PRO A 111 -3.34 -15.02 3.55
C PRO A 111 -3.30 -15.04 2.02
N GLN A 112 -4.06 -14.14 1.38
CA GLN A 112 -4.16 -14.06 -0.09
C GLN A 112 -3.25 -13.00 -0.72
N ALA A 113 -2.51 -12.25 0.09
CA ALA A 113 -1.64 -11.21 -0.45
C ALA A 113 -0.33 -11.81 -1.01
N PRO A 114 0.32 -11.18 -2.00
CA PRO A 114 1.60 -11.61 -2.53
C PRO A 114 2.67 -11.76 -1.44
N ALA A 115 3.64 -12.63 -1.66
CA ALA A 115 4.72 -12.86 -0.71
C ALA A 115 5.52 -11.57 -0.46
N ILE A 116 6.08 -11.43 0.75
CA ILE A 116 6.88 -10.24 1.12
C ILE A 116 8.02 -10.02 0.14
N LYS A 117 8.73 -11.09 -0.24
CA LYS A 117 9.84 -11.03 -1.22
C LYS A 117 9.42 -10.47 -2.58
N GLU A 118 8.20 -10.80 -3.03
CA GLU A 118 7.68 -10.32 -4.31
C GLU A 118 7.35 -8.83 -4.26
N ARG A 119 6.80 -8.36 -3.13
CA ARG A 119 6.52 -6.94 -2.90
C ARG A 119 7.82 -6.13 -2.85
N ILE A 120 8.85 -6.63 -2.15
CA ILE A 120 10.15 -5.97 -2.06
C ILE A 120 10.85 -5.94 -3.43
N ALA A 121 10.81 -7.04 -4.17
CA ALA A 121 11.39 -7.08 -5.52
C ALA A 121 10.69 -6.12 -6.48
N ALA A 122 9.36 -6.01 -6.38
CA ALA A 122 8.62 -5.05 -7.19
C ALA A 122 8.94 -3.60 -6.80
N LEU A 123 9.04 -3.30 -5.51
CA LEU A 123 9.46 -1.99 -5.00
C LEU A 123 10.85 -1.60 -5.51
N ASP A 124 11.81 -2.53 -5.46
CA ASP A 124 13.17 -2.35 -5.94
C ASP A 124 13.20 -1.96 -7.43
N ARG A 125 12.41 -2.65 -8.26
CA ARG A 125 12.28 -2.34 -9.70
C ARG A 125 11.71 -0.94 -9.96
N TRP A 126 10.79 -0.46 -9.13
CA TRP A 126 10.30 0.91 -9.20
C TRP A 126 11.40 1.91 -8.86
N HIS A 127 12.15 1.64 -7.78
CA HIS A 127 13.24 2.49 -7.31
C HIS A 127 14.38 2.55 -8.35
N GLU A 128 14.81 1.41 -8.90
CA GLU A 128 15.80 1.33 -10.00
C GLU A 128 15.37 2.11 -11.24
N ALA A 129 14.07 2.20 -11.50
CA ALA A 129 13.53 2.98 -12.61
C ALA A 129 13.48 4.50 -12.34
N GLY A 130 13.95 4.95 -11.16
CA GLY A 130 13.95 6.36 -10.74
C GLY A 130 12.58 6.89 -10.35
N ILE A 131 11.63 6.03 -10.03
CA ILE A 131 10.32 6.42 -9.51
C ILE A 131 10.41 6.53 -7.99
N LYS A 132 9.85 7.60 -7.44
CA LYS A 132 9.80 7.80 -5.99
C LYS A 132 9.02 6.68 -5.30
N THR A 133 9.67 6.03 -4.35
CA THR A 133 9.17 4.82 -3.70
C THR A 133 8.98 4.99 -2.20
N ALA A 134 7.96 4.35 -1.66
CA ALA A 134 7.71 4.32 -0.24
C ALA A 134 7.22 2.95 0.24
N VAL A 135 7.32 2.72 1.54
CA VAL A 135 6.65 1.59 2.20
C VAL A 135 5.71 2.09 3.29
N MET A 136 4.49 1.58 3.27
CA MET A 136 3.53 1.70 4.36
C MET A 136 3.60 0.43 5.21
N ILE A 137 4.16 0.53 6.41
CA ILE A 137 4.16 -0.54 7.41
C ILE A 137 2.85 -0.42 8.21
N ALA A 138 1.76 -0.94 7.64
CA ALA A 138 0.42 -0.84 8.21
C ALA A 138 -0.45 -2.07 7.86
N PRO A 139 -1.07 -2.70 8.88
CA PRO A 139 -0.84 -2.46 10.30
C PRO A 139 0.54 -2.93 10.74
N LEU A 140 1.14 -2.23 11.72
CA LEU A 140 2.41 -2.66 12.32
C LEU A 140 2.24 -4.02 12.99
N LEU A 141 2.90 -5.06 12.47
CA LEU A 141 2.83 -6.45 12.93
C LEU A 141 4.16 -6.91 13.52
N PRO A 142 4.20 -8.04 14.27
CA PRO A 142 5.43 -8.64 14.76
C PRO A 142 6.48 -8.82 13.66
N SER A 143 7.76 -8.70 14.01
CA SER A 143 8.91 -8.80 13.10
C SER A 143 9.03 -7.69 12.05
N ALA A 144 8.21 -6.62 12.14
CA ALA A 144 8.29 -5.51 11.20
C ALA A 144 9.61 -4.74 11.30
N GLU A 145 10.29 -4.76 12.46
CA GLU A 145 11.61 -4.14 12.64
C GLU A 145 12.68 -4.71 11.72
N ASN A 146 12.54 -5.96 11.28
CA ASN A 146 13.46 -6.60 10.34
C ASN A 146 13.27 -6.12 8.88
N LEU A 147 12.26 -5.26 8.62
CA LEU A 147 12.09 -4.62 7.32
C LEU A 147 13.16 -3.56 7.06
N VAL A 148 13.76 -2.98 8.08
CA VAL A 148 14.78 -1.94 7.91
C VAL A 148 15.86 -2.42 6.96
N GLU A 149 16.56 -3.51 7.30
CA GLU A 149 17.65 -4.06 6.50
C GLU A 149 17.22 -4.48 5.08
N LYS A 150 15.97 -4.95 4.93
CA LYS A 150 15.44 -5.42 3.65
C LYS A 150 15.07 -4.30 2.68
N LEU A 151 14.81 -3.09 3.21
CA LEU A 151 14.28 -1.96 2.45
C LEU A 151 15.32 -0.85 2.20
N LEU A 152 16.47 -0.87 2.89
CA LEU A 152 17.53 0.10 2.63
C LEU A 152 17.99 0.06 1.17
N GLY A 153 18.11 1.25 0.56
CA GLY A 153 18.46 1.42 -0.84
C GLY A 153 17.33 1.12 -1.83
N LYS A 154 16.08 0.95 -1.34
CA LYS A 154 14.91 0.64 -2.16
C LYS A 154 13.71 1.56 -1.90
N VAL A 155 13.83 2.47 -0.94
CA VAL A 155 12.76 3.38 -0.53
C VAL A 155 13.30 4.79 -0.31
N ASP A 156 12.48 5.78 -0.68
CA ASP A 156 12.76 7.19 -0.41
C ASP A 156 12.19 7.64 0.94
N TYR A 157 11.12 6.97 1.42
CA TYR A 157 10.57 7.22 2.75
C TYR A 157 9.69 6.05 3.24
N VAL A 158 9.42 6.03 4.54
CA VAL A 158 8.60 4.99 5.20
C VAL A 158 7.52 5.64 6.07
N LEU A 159 6.33 5.05 6.02
CA LEU A 159 5.21 5.42 6.89
C LEU A 159 4.84 4.23 7.77
N ILE A 160 4.58 4.48 9.05
CA ILE A 160 4.21 3.43 10.01
C ILE A 160 2.84 3.78 10.60
N ASP A 161 1.89 2.83 10.53
CA ASP A 161 0.61 2.96 11.22
C ASP A 161 0.26 1.66 11.96
N ARG A 162 -0.48 1.80 13.06
CA ARG A 162 -0.91 0.67 13.89
C ARG A 162 -2.25 0.09 13.41
N MET A 163 -2.64 -1.02 14.01
CA MET A 163 -3.98 -1.58 13.83
C MET A 163 -5.02 -0.70 14.55
N ASN A 164 -5.75 0.12 13.80
CA ASN A 164 -6.72 1.07 14.34
C ASN A 164 -8.11 0.46 14.61
N TYR A 165 -8.36 -0.78 14.14
CA TYR A 165 -9.66 -1.44 14.21
C TYR A 165 -9.58 -2.79 14.90
N ARG A 166 -10.72 -3.25 15.42
CA ARG A 166 -10.86 -4.55 16.12
C ARG A 166 -11.11 -5.73 15.17
N TYR A 167 -11.05 -5.53 13.85
CA TYR A 167 -11.39 -6.58 12.87
C TYR A 167 -10.50 -7.82 12.95
N ALA A 168 -9.26 -7.67 13.37
CA ALA A 168 -8.32 -8.77 13.52
C ALA A 168 -8.23 -9.35 14.95
N ASP A 169 -9.09 -8.94 15.89
CA ASP A 169 -9.01 -9.39 17.29
C ASP A 169 -9.10 -10.91 17.46
N SER A 170 -9.95 -11.55 16.65
CA SER A 170 -10.08 -13.01 16.64
C SER A 170 -8.79 -13.69 16.14
N ILE A 171 -8.12 -13.12 15.17
CA ILE A 171 -6.85 -13.60 14.62
C ILE A 171 -5.76 -13.50 15.68
N TYR A 172 -5.59 -12.34 16.31
CA TYR A 172 -4.61 -12.15 17.38
C TYR A 172 -4.80 -13.14 18.53
N ARG A 173 -6.05 -13.40 18.95
CA ARG A 173 -6.35 -14.39 19.98
C ARG A 173 -6.04 -15.81 19.54
N LYS A 174 -6.48 -16.19 18.33
CA LYS A 174 -6.30 -17.54 17.79
C LYS A 174 -4.82 -17.95 17.71
N TYR A 175 -3.94 -17.01 17.40
CA TYR A 175 -2.52 -17.28 17.21
C TYR A 175 -1.63 -16.83 18.39
N GLY A 176 -2.23 -16.49 19.55
CA GLY A 176 -1.48 -16.10 20.74
C GLY A 176 -0.70 -14.77 20.61
N LEU A 177 -1.10 -13.91 19.69
CA LEU A 177 -0.41 -12.65 19.35
C LEU A 177 -1.02 -11.41 20.03
N THR A 178 -1.84 -11.58 21.07
CA THR A 178 -2.54 -10.47 21.75
C THR A 178 -1.59 -9.43 22.34
N TRP A 179 -0.37 -9.82 22.67
CA TRP A 179 0.69 -8.91 23.13
C TRP A 179 1.07 -7.87 22.07
N ALA A 180 0.98 -8.21 20.78
CA ALA A 180 1.28 -7.32 19.66
C ALA A 180 0.18 -6.30 19.35
N LYS A 181 -0.86 -6.23 20.18
CA LYS A 181 -1.91 -5.20 20.15
C LYS A 181 -1.74 -4.15 21.25
N ARG A 182 -0.77 -4.31 22.12
CA ARG A 182 -0.51 -3.38 23.21
C ARG A 182 0.17 -2.10 22.71
N GLU A 183 -0.14 -1.00 23.34
CA GLU A 183 0.49 0.29 23.02
C GLU A 183 2.02 0.22 23.12
N GLU A 184 2.53 -0.50 24.13
CA GLU A 184 3.98 -0.66 24.34
C GLU A 184 4.65 -1.32 23.14
N PHE A 185 4.01 -2.34 22.53
CA PHE A 185 4.52 -2.99 21.35
C PHE A 185 4.57 -2.00 20.17
N PHE A 186 3.49 -1.26 19.94
CA PHE A 186 3.43 -0.33 18.80
C PHE A 186 4.48 0.77 18.94
N PHE A 187 4.57 1.42 20.08
CA PHE A 187 5.56 2.50 20.30
C PHE A 187 6.99 2.01 20.28
N ALA A 188 7.29 0.88 20.93
CA ALA A 188 8.65 0.33 20.96
C ALA A 188 9.11 -0.10 19.56
N THR A 189 8.27 -0.82 18.82
CA THR A 189 8.60 -1.33 17.49
C THR A 189 8.69 -0.19 16.47
N ALA A 190 7.75 0.75 16.48
CA ALA A 190 7.77 1.89 15.56
C ALA A 190 9.02 2.77 15.79
N ARG A 191 9.39 3.03 17.07
CA ARG A 191 10.61 3.76 17.38
C ARG A 191 11.86 3.06 16.85
N LYS A 192 11.97 1.74 17.07
CA LYS A 192 13.11 0.94 16.58
C LYS A 192 13.23 1.00 15.05
N ILE A 193 12.10 0.89 14.34
CA ILE A 193 12.06 1.00 12.88
C ILE A 193 12.50 2.41 12.44
N ARG A 194 11.90 3.45 13.03
CA ARG A 194 12.22 4.84 12.72
C ARG A 194 13.69 5.15 12.94
N GLU A 195 14.26 4.77 14.08
CA GLU A 195 15.68 4.95 14.37
C GLU A 195 16.56 4.20 13.37
N GLY A 196 16.16 2.99 12.96
CA GLY A 196 16.85 2.22 11.95
C GLY A 196 16.94 2.94 10.62
N PHE A 197 15.83 3.47 10.10
CA PHE A 197 15.80 4.21 8.83
C PHE A 197 16.52 5.56 8.93
N LEU A 198 16.33 6.31 10.01
CA LEU A 198 16.96 7.63 10.17
C LEU A 198 18.49 7.56 10.25
N ARG A 199 19.09 6.47 10.74
CA ARG A 199 20.54 6.25 10.70
C ARG A 199 21.11 6.16 9.29
N HIS A 200 20.24 5.86 8.31
CA HIS A 200 20.58 5.77 6.89
C HIS A 200 19.94 6.90 6.08
N GLU A 201 19.56 8.00 6.74
CA GLU A 201 18.99 9.20 6.13
C GLU A 201 17.67 8.97 5.37
N VAL A 202 16.97 7.86 5.65
CA VAL A 202 15.66 7.57 5.09
C VAL A 202 14.57 8.16 6.01
N PRO A 203 13.75 9.12 5.54
CA PRO A 203 12.63 9.67 6.30
C PRO A 203 11.65 8.57 6.73
N CYS A 204 11.22 8.60 8.00
CA CYS A 204 10.30 7.62 8.53
C CYS A 204 9.32 8.28 9.51
N ASP A 205 8.05 8.30 9.16
CA ASP A 205 7.00 8.93 9.94
C ASP A 205 6.09 7.91 10.63
N ILE A 206 5.79 8.16 11.90
CA ILE A 206 4.84 7.39 12.71
C ILE A 206 3.53 8.17 12.71
N LEU A 207 2.43 7.53 12.30
CA LEU A 207 1.12 8.15 12.06
C LEU A 207 0.14 8.01 13.24
N PHE A 208 0.56 7.45 14.39
CA PHE A 208 -0.27 7.24 15.59
C PHE A 208 0.39 7.79 16.85
#